data_329f6c3360a256e5ad038f7b7f2b71bf
#
_entry.id   329f6c3360a256e5ad038f7b7f2b71bf
#
_cell.length_a   1.000
_cell.length_b   1.000
_cell.length_c   1.000
_cell.angle_alpha   90.00
_cell.angle_beta   90.00
_cell.angle_gamma   90.00
#
_symmetry.space_group_name_H-M   'P 1'
#
loop_
_entity.id
_entity.type
_entity.pdbx_description
1 polymer ?
#
loop_
_entity_poly.entity_id
_entity_poly.type
_entity_poly.pdbx_seq_one_letter_code
_entity_poly.pdbx_strand_id
1 'polypeptide(L)'
;MIRTLAAAAFTVLLAGAAPAAPLDGQQTYDLLFRNGTLDAISRDAALVYRRDVTNTIKPETGDRDTGAIALTFREGQDATLAKLEFRKDGKYRVLGSFPASVGNPMIMYFYEAVVRDMAESAGGSPFYIRNRVKEALIQPSEVEPGTAMVDGRSVETRTIRMHPFADDPNRDRMQGFGDLELRVTVSEEVPGWYLSLVAEADGGAVYRSELAFDRLDPSQ
;
A
#
# COMPACT_ATOMS: atom_id res chain seq x y z
N MET A 1 44.12 48.38 28.25
CA MET A 1 44.04 47.19 27.36
C MET A 1 42.57 46.73 27.39
N ILE A 2 41.79 47.16 26.41
CA ILE A 2 40.36 46.83 26.30
C ILE A 2 40.24 45.72 25.22
N ARG A 3 39.82 44.52 25.61
CA ARG A 3 39.55 43.38 24.70
C ARG A 3 38.08 43.44 24.28
N THR A 4 37.85 43.79 23.03
CA THR A 4 36.55 43.70 22.36
C THR A 4 36.29 42.23 21.96
N LEU A 5 35.23 41.60 22.55
CA LEU A 5 34.68 40.34 22.10
C LEU A 5 33.72 40.62 20.92
N ALA A 6 34.03 40.06 19.77
CA ALA A 6 33.13 40.02 18.62
C ALA A 6 32.22 38.80 18.79
N ALA A 7 30.90 39.01 18.99
CA ALA A 7 29.91 37.97 18.96
C ALA A 7 29.51 37.69 17.50
N ALA A 8 29.82 36.50 16.97
CA ALA A 8 29.37 36.04 15.67
C ALA A 8 27.92 35.45 15.85
N ALA A 9 26.94 36.16 15.31
CA ALA A 9 25.56 35.63 15.21
C ALA A 9 25.47 34.58 14.10
N PHE A 10 25.23 33.35 14.46
CA PHE A 10 24.99 32.24 13.54
C PHE A 10 23.51 32.24 13.18
N THR A 11 23.16 32.75 12.00
CA THR A 11 21.78 32.71 11.48
C THR A 11 21.55 31.32 10.86
N VAL A 12 20.81 30.45 11.54
CA VAL A 12 20.33 29.17 10.99
C VAL A 12 19.19 29.48 10.04
N LEU A 13 19.42 29.39 8.74
CA LEU A 13 18.35 29.35 7.75
C LEU A 13 17.67 27.97 7.86
N LEU A 14 16.49 27.93 8.47
CA LEU A 14 15.56 26.81 8.29
C LEU A 14 15.03 26.86 6.84
N ALA A 15 15.58 26.04 5.96
CA ALA A 15 14.97 25.78 4.68
C ALA A 15 13.68 25.02 4.92
N GLY A 16 12.54 25.70 4.97
CA GLY A 16 11.23 25.10 4.97
C GLY A 16 11.05 24.33 3.65
N ALA A 17 10.87 23.01 3.74
CA ALA A 17 10.44 22.22 2.58
C ALA A 17 9.07 22.78 2.14
N ALA A 18 8.99 23.33 0.93
CA ALA A 18 7.73 23.71 0.33
C ALA A 18 6.88 22.44 0.18
N PRO A 19 5.59 22.44 0.52
CA PRO A 19 4.72 21.32 0.25
C PRO A 19 4.75 21.04 -1.26
N ALA A 20 4.96 19.78 -1.64
CA ALA A 20 4.87 19.38 -3.04
C ALA A 20 3.45 19.68 -3.55
N ALA A 21 3.34 20.19 -4.77
CA ALA A 21 2.02 20.40 -5.37
C ALA A 21 1.29 19.04 -5.47
N PRO A 22 -0.04 19.00 -5.26
CA PRO A 22 -0.80 17.77 -5.37
C PRO A 22 -0.67 17.21 -6.79
N LEU A 23 -0.56 15.91 -6.93
CA LEU A 23 -0.62 15.21 -8.21
C LEU A 23 -2.03 15.30 -8.77
N ASP A 24 -2.15 15.44 -10.09
CA ASP A 24 -3.43 15.25 -10.76
C ASP A 24 -3.85 13.75 -10.73
N GLY A 25 -5.09 13.46 -11.16
CA GLY A 25 -5.62 12.11 -11.10
C GLY A 25 -4.84 11.10 -11.95
N GLN A 26 -4.31 11.50 -13.10
CA GLN A 26 -3.48 10.62 -13.94
C GLN A 26 -2.13 10.35 -13.30
N GLN A 27 -1.48 11.38 -12.77
CA GLN A 27 -0.21 11.26 -12.07
C GLN A 27 -0.35 10.40 -10.80
N THR A 28 -1.47 10.54 -10.08
CA THR A 28 -1.80 9.69 -8.93
C THR A 28 -1.91 8.22 -9.37
N TYR A 29 -2.66 7.96 -10.44
CA TYR A 29 -2.81 6.62 -10.99
C TYR A 29 -1.47 6.01 -11.43
N ASP A 30 -0.66 6.77 -12.16
CA ASP A 30 0.65 6.31 -12.66
C ASP A 30 1.64 6.03 -11.51
N LEU A 31 1.55 6.77 -10.40
CA LEU A 31 2.34 6.51 -9.20
C LEU A 31 1.87 5.24 -8.49
N LEU A 32 0.55 5.03 -8.40
CA LEU A 32 -0.04 3.85 -7.75
C LEU A 32 0.18 2.57 -8.58
N PHE A 33 0.05 2.64 -9.91
CA PHE A 33 0.09 1.49 -10.82
C PHE A 33 1.30 1.55 -11.77
N ARG A 34 2.47 1.79 -11.20
CA ARG A 34 3.71 1.90 -11.97
C ARG A 34 4.05 0.59 -12.68
N ASN A 35 4.26 0.67 -13.98
CA ASN A 35 4.73 -0.47 -14.80
C ASN A 35 6.21 -0.76 -14.53
N GLY A 36 6.65 -2.00 -14.83
CA GLY A 36 8.07 -2.38 -14.76
C GLY A 36 8.63 -2.57 -13.35
N THR A 37 7.80 -2.48 -12.31
CA THR A 37 8.25 -2.60 -10.91
C THR A 37 8.78 -3.99 -10.54
N LEU A 38 8.59 -4.98 -11.39
CA LEU A 38 9.08 -6.35 -11.23
C LEU A 38 10.27 -6.68 -12.15
N ASP A 39 10.71 -5.75 -13.01
CA ASP A 39 11.69 -6.06 -14.06
C ASP A 39 13.09 -6.37 -13.51
N ALA A 40 13.48 -5.68 -12.43
CA ALA A 40 14.78 -5.87 -11.77
C ALA A 40 14.82 -7.08 -10.82
N ILE A 41 13.69 -7.79 -10.63
CA ILE A 41 13.61 -8.93 -9.72
C ILE A 41 13.94 -10.21 -10.46
N SER A 42 14.87 -11.01 -9.92
CA SER A 42 15.21 -12.32 -10.48
C SER A 42 13.98 -13.23 -10.57
N ARG A 43 13.86 -13.99 -11.65
CA ARG A 43 12.68 -14.83 -11.92
C ARG A 43 12.60 -16.07 -11.02
N ASP A 44 13.68 -16.42 -10.34
CA ASP A 44 13.78 -17.47 -9.32
C ASP A 44 13.59 -16.95 -7.88
N ALA A 45 13.43 -15.64 -7.70
CA ALA A 45 13.19 -15.02 -6.40
C ALA A 45 11.69 -14.94 -6.06
N ALA A 46 11.38 -14.77 -4.78
CA ALA A 46 10.03 -14.49 -4.30
C ALA A 46 9.98 -13.19 -3.50
N LEU A 47 9.06 -12.29 -3.86
CA LEU A 47 8.67 -11.15 -3.04
C LEU A 47 7.69 -11.61 -1.98
N VAL A 48 7.97 -11.35 -0.72
CA VAL A 48 7.10 -11.70 0.40
C VAL A 48 6.62 -10.44 1.09
N TYR A 49 5.30 -10.38 1.29
CA TYR A 49 4.61 -9.35 2.04
C TYR A 49 3.93 -9.99 3.25
N ARG A 50 4.03 -9.37 4.43
CA ARG A 50 3.24 -9.74 5.60
C ARG A 50 1.87 -9.06 5.48
N ARG A 51 0.81 -9.83 5.70
CA ARG A 51 -0.55 -9.33 5.80
C ARG A 51 -1.07 -9.48 7.21
N ASP A 52 -1.44 -8.36 7.84
CA ASP A 52 -2.07 -8.29 9.14
C ASP A 52 -3.47 -7.69 9.01
N VAL A 53 -4.48 -8.35 9.59
CA VAL A 53 -5.88 -7.92 9.53
C VAL A 53 -6.48 -7.92 10.92
N THR A 54 -7.09 -6.80 11.30
CA THR A 54 -7.98 -6.71 12.47
C THR A 54 -9.35 -6.23 12.03
N ASN A 55 -10.41 -6.82 12.59
CA ASN A 55 -11.79 -6.50 12.25
C ASN A 55 -12.68 -6.75 13.47
N THR A 56 -13.21 -5.69 14.05
CA THR A 56 -14.02 -5.80 15.29
C THR A 56 -15.47 -6.19 15.00
N ILE A 57 -15.95 -5.99 13.77
CA ILE A 57 -17.30 -6.41 13.35
C ILE A 57 -17.33 -7.91 13.07
N LYS A 58 -16.24 -8.45 12.47
CA LYS A 58 -16.08 -9.88 12.17
C LYS A 58 -14.67 -10.36 12.56
N PRO A 59 -14.43 -10.59 13.86
CA PRO A 59 -13.08 -10.93 14.36
C PRO A 59 -12.47 -12.19 13.71
N GLU A 60 -13.31 -13.17 13.32
CA GLU A 60 -12.88 -14.39 12.65
C GLU A 60 -12.21 -14.15 11.29
N THR A 61 -12.49 -13.01 10.64
CA THR A 61 -11.84 -12.64 9.38
C THR A 61 -10.39 -12.20 9.60
N GLY A 62 -10.09 -11.58 10.74
CA GLY A 62 -8.74 -11.20 11.14
C GLY A 62 -7.83 -12.42 11.17
N ASP A 63 -8.22 -13.44 11.91
CA ASP A 63 -7.48 -14.69 11.98
C ASP A 63 -7.36 -15.38 10.61
N ARG A 64 -8.45 -15.48 9.86
CA ARG A 64 -8.48 -16.12 8.53
C ARG A 64 -7.51 -15.47 7.55
N ASP A 65 -7.42 -14.14 7.55
CA ASP A 65 -6.78 -13.36 6.50
C ASP A 65 -5.39 -12.79 6.89
N THR A 66 -4.96 -12.96 8.15
CA THR A 66 -3.59 -12.66 8.59
C THR A 66 -2.65 -13.79 8.18
N GLY A 67 -1.52 -13.43 7.53
CA GLY A 67 -0.53 -14.37 7.02
C GLY A 67 0.50 -13.69 6.11
N ALA A 68 1.03 -14.41 5.14
CA ALA A 68 1.94 -13.86 4.15
C ALA A 68 1.38 -13.97 2.73
N ILE A 69 1.71 -12.99 1.88
CA ILE A 69 1.45 -13.06 0.44
C ILE A 69 2.81 -13.16 -0.25
N ALA A 70 3.01 -14.24 -0.99
CA ALA A 70 4.20 -14.42 -1.80
C ALA A 70 3.87 -14.19 -3.28
N LEU A 71 4.72 -13.41 -3.96
CA LEU A 71 4.75 -13.25 -5.40
C LEU A 71 5.95 -14.01 -5.93
N THR A 72 5.68 -14.99 -6.78
CA THR A 72 6.69 -15.79 -7.50
C THR A 72 6.48 -15.65 -8.99
N PHE A 73 7.49 -16.03 -9.78
CA PHE A 73 7.38 -15.98 -11.23
C PHE A 73 7.21 -17.38 -11.81
N ARG A 74 6.52 -17.47 -12.94
CA ARG A 74 6.42 -18.69 -13.74
C ARG A 74 6.31 -18.33 -15.21
N GLU A 75 6.82 -19.20 -16.06
CA GLU A 75 6.61 -19.08 -17.50
C GLU A 75 5.14 -19.34 -17.85
N GLY A 76 4.55 -18.47 -18.64
CA GLY A 76 3.25 -18.63 -19.30
C GLY A 76 3.44 -18.97 -20.76
N GLN A 77 2.33 -19.06 -21.51
CA GLN A 77 2.40 -19.35 -22.96
C GLN A 77 3.05 -18.20 -23.75
N ASP A 78 2.68 -16.95 -23.43
CA ASP A 78 3.10 -15.78 -24.20
C ASP A 78 3.97 -14.80 -23.37
N ALA A 79 4.03 -14.96 -22.06
CA ALA A 79 4.76 -14.05 -21.18
C ALA A 79 5.01 -14.67 -19.81
N THR A 80 6.02 -14.14 -19.10
CA THR A 80 6.25 -14.45 -17.67
C THR A 80 5.07 -13.94 -16.84
N LEU A 81 4.58 -14.78 -15.95
CA LEU A 81 3.48 -14.47 -15.04
C LEU A 81 4.00 -14.29 -13.61
N ALA A 82 3.50 -13.26 -12.93
CA ALA A 82 3.58 -13.09 -11.50
C ALA A 82 2.43 -13.85 -10.84
N LYS A 83 2.73 -14.87 -10.04
CA LYS A 83 1.78 -15.70 -9.31
C LYS A 83 1.72 -15.25 -7.87
N LEU A 84 0.52 -14.96 -7.36
CA LEU A 84 0.28 -14.63 -5.96
C LEU A 84 -0.22 -15.85 -5.20
N GLU A 85 0.34 -16.05 -4.01
CA GLU A 85 -0.05 -17.10 -3.07
C GLU A 85 -0.21 -16.52 -1.66
N PHE A 86 -1.33 -16.83 -1.02
CA PHE A 86 -1.48 -16.64 0.43
C PHE A 86 -0.87 -17.84 1.14
N ARG A 87 -0.04 -17.57 2.15
CA ARG A 87 0.67 -18.58 2.94
C ARG A 87 0.39 -18.39 4.43
N LYS A 88 -0.05 -19.45 5.11
CA LYS A 88 -0.29 -19.47 6.55
C LYS A 88 -0.13 -20.90 7.09
N ASP A 89 0.57 -21.07 8.22
CA ASP A 89 0.72 -22.34 8.94
C ASP A 89 1.19 -23.50 8.06
N GLY A 90 2.17 -23.24 7.18
CA GLY A 90 2.71 -24.23 6.24
C GLY A 90 1.79 -24.61 5.06
N LYS A 91 0.61 -23.98 4.98
CA LYS A 91 -0.34 -24.15 3.87
C LYS A 91 -0.29 -22.96 2.93
N TYR A 92 -0.69 -23.17 1.68
CA TYR A 92 -0.81 -22.10 0.70
C TYR A 92 -2.10 -22.21 -0.12
N ARG A 93 -2.55 -21.06 -0.61
CA ARG A 93 -3.69 -20.92 -1.53
C ARG A 93 -3.31 -19.96 -2.64
N VAL A 94 -3.49 -20.38 -3.88
CA VAL A 94 -3.27 -19.52 -5.05
C VAL A 94 -4.34 -18.43 -5.07
N LEU A 95 -3.90 -17.19 -5.23
CA LEU A 95 -4.77 -16.02 -5.31
C LEU A 95 -5.01 -15.56 -6.74
N GLY A 96 -4.02 -15.76 -7.63
CA GLY A 96 -4.11 -15.41 -9.03
C GLY A 96 -2.76 -15.43 -9.72
N SER A 97 -2.79 -15.20 -11.03
CA SER A 97 -1.59 -15.04 -11.88
C SER A 97 -1.84 -13.89 -12.84
N PHE A 98 -0.84 -13.01 -13.01
CA PHE A 98 -0.92 -11.76 -13.75
C PHE A 98 0.30 -11.62 -14.65
N PRO A 99 0.22 -10.93 -15.80
CA PRO A 99 1.40 -10.65 -16.60
C PRO A 99 2.43 -9.85 -15.78
N ALA A 100 3.66 -10.32 -15.66
CA ALA A 100 4.70 -9.66 -14.86
C ALA A 100 5.10 -8.29 -15.41
N SER A 101 4.87 -8.03 -16.71
CA SER A 101 5.18 -6.77 -17.39
C SER A 101 4.30 -5.59 -16.97
N VAL A 102 3.12 -5.86 -16.39
CA VAL A 102 2.16 -4.79 -16.01
C VAL A 102 2.50 -4.14 -14.66
N GLY A 103 3.51 -4.64 -13.95
CA GLY A 103 3.87 -4.19 -12.62
C GLY A 103 3.44 -5.15 -11.51
N ASN A 104 3.60 -4.70 -10.26
CA ASN A 104 3.36 -5.54 -9.09
C ASN A 104 1.84 -5.66 -8.79
N PRO A 105 1.23 -6.86 -8.90
CA PRO A 105 -0.20 -7.06 -8.69
C PRO A 105 -0.65 -7.00 -7.22
N MET A 106 0.26 -6.79 -6.27
CA MET A 106 -0.07 -6.70 -4.83
C MET A 106 -1.12 -5.63 -4.55
N ILE A 107 -1.07 -4.48 -5.22
CA ILE A 107 -2.04 -3.40 -5.05
C ILE A 107 -3.46 -3.84 -5.46
N MET A 108 -3.60 -4.57 -6.57
CA MET A 108 -4.90 -5.08 -7.03
C MET A 108 -5.46 -6.11 -6.04
N TYR A 109 -4.62 -7.04 -5.59
CA TYR A 109 -5.00 -7.99 -4.55
C TYR A 109 -5.45 -7.28 -3.27
N PHE A 110 -4.70 -6.26 -2.83
CA PHE A 110 -5.00 -5.50 -1.63
C PHE A 110 -6.37 -4.83 -1.71
N TYR A 111 -6.66 -4.10 -2.77
CA TYR A 111 -7.95 -3.42 -2.92
C TYR A 111 -9.12 -4.39 -3.02
N GLU A 112 -8.98 -5.49 -3.75
CA GLU A 112 -10.03 -6.52 -3.82
C GLU A 112 -10.25 -7.20 -2.45
N ALA A 113 -9.19 -7.36 -1.65
CA ALA A 113 -9.32 -7.86 -0.28
C ALA A 113 -10.11 -6.88 0.60
N VAL A 114 -9.80 -5.57 0.55
CA VAL A 114 -10.52 -4.53 1.29
C VAL A 114 -12.00 -4.47 0.87
N VAL A 115 -12.28 -4.52 -0.42
CA VAL A 115 -13.67 -4.56 -0.94
C VAL A 115 -14.44 -5.76 -0.38
N ARG A 116 -13.83 -6.94 -0.38
CA ARG A 116 -14.43 -8.15 0.18
C ARG A 116 -14.66 -8.01 1.68
N ASP A 117 -13.63 -7.59 2.42
CA ASP A 117 -13.67 -7.48 3.87
C ASP A 117 -14.73 -6.47 4.33
N MET A 118 -14.86 -5.33 3.64
CA MET A 118 -15.93 -4.36 3.88
C MET A 118 -17.33 -4.94 3.58
N ALA A 119 -17.50 -5.60 2.43
CA ALA A 119 -18.78 -6.19 2.06
C ALA A 119 -19.20 -7.30 3.01
N GLU A 120 -18.27 -8.12 3.51
CA GLU A 120 -18.52 -9.15 4.51
C GLU A 120 -18.86 -8.55 5.88
N SER A 121 -18.28 -7.42 6.26
CA SER A 121 -18.42 -6.81 7.59
C SER A 121 -19.59 -5.85 7.68
N ALA A 122 -19.62 -4.85 6.83
CA ALA A 122 -20.63 -3.79 6.83
C ALA A 122 -21.84 -4.11 5.94
N GLY A 123 -21.73 -5.14 5.11
CA GLY A 123 -22.73 -5.43 4.10
C GLY A 123 -22.59 -4.52 2.88
N GLY A 124 -23.62 -4.49 2.05
CA GLY A 124 -23.62 -3.71 0.82
C GLY A 124 -23.10 -4.49 -0.39
N SER A 125 -23.19 -3.85 -1.55
CA SER A 125 -22.77 -4.46 -2.81
C SER A 125 -21.24 -4.33 -3.01
N PRO A 126 -20.51 -5.44 -3.18
CA PRO A 126 -19.08 -5.37 -3.53
C PRO A 126 -18.82 -4.55 -4.80
N PHE A 127 -19.79 -4.52 -5.72
CA PHE A 127 -19.73 -3.70 -6.93
C PHE A 127 -19.70 -2.20 -6.61
N TYR A 128 -20.56 -1.77 -5.70
CA TYR A 128 -20.63 -0.38 -5.26
C TYR A 128 -19.33 0.04 -4.58
N ILE A 129 -18.89 -0.75 -3.61
CA ILE A 129 -17.64 -0.52 -2.87
C ILE A 129 -16.45 -0.42 -3.82
N ARG A 130 -16.31 -1.38 -4.74
CA ARG A 130 -15.24 -1.39 -5.73
C ARG A 130 -15.24 -0.15 -6.62
N ASN A 131 -16.41 0.33 -7.04
CA ASN A 131 -16.49 1.54 -7.85
C ASN A 131 -16.03 2.77 -7.07
N ARG A 132 -16.40 2.93 -5.81
CA ARG A 132 -15.92 4.02 -4.96
C ARG A 132 -14.41 3.98 -4.76
N VAL A 133 -13.84 2.78 -4.50
CA VAL A 133 -12.39 2.61 -4.43
C VAL A 133 -11.74 3.00 -5.76
N LYS A 134 -12.24 2.55 -6.90
CA LYS A 134 -11.70 2.90 -8.22
C LYS A 134 -11.76 4.40 -8.50
N GLU A 135 -12.86 5.06 -8.14
CA GLU A 135 -13.00 6.51 -8.28
C GLU A 135 -11.94 7.25 -7.46
N ALA A 136 -11.65 6.79 -6.24
CA ALA A 136 -10.62 7.40 -5.40
C ALA A 136 -9.20 7.26 -5.98
N LEU A 137 -8.90 6.16 -6.70
CA LEU A 137 -7.58 5.92 -7.30
C LEU A 137 -7.18 6.89 -8.41
N ILE A 138 -8.14 7.58 -9.00
CA ILE A 138 -7.94 8.55 -10.11
C ILE A 138 -8.26 9.99 -9.69
N GLN A 139 -8.40 10.25 -8.40
CA GLN A 139 -8.55 11.60 -7.87
C GLN A 139 -7.18 12.26 -7.67
N PRO A 140 -7.11 13.60 -7.80
CA PRO A 140 -5.93 14.34 -7.36
C PRO A 140 -5.60 14.00 -5.91
N SER A 141 -4.31 13.77 -5.63
CA SER A 141 -3.86 13.38 -4.30
C SER A 141 -2.59 14.10 -3.89
N GLU A 142 -2.46 14.40 -2.61
CA GLU A 142 -1.21 14.86 -2.04
C GLU A 142 -0.26 13.69 -1.86
N VAL A 143 1.03 13.93 -2.13
CA VAL A 143 2.10 12.97 -1.91
C VAL A 143 2.96 13.46 -0.77
N GLU A 144 2.97 12.70 0.31
CA GLU A 144 3.78 12.97 1.49
C GLU A 144 5.16 12.32 1.33
N PRO A 145 6.25 13.09 1.23
CA PRO A 145 7.60 12.53 1.28
C PRO A 145 7.92 12.07 2.70
N GLY A 146 8.70 10.98 2.81
CA GLY A 146 9.11 10.44 4.09
C GLY A 146 10.33 9.53 3.96
N THR A 147 10.68 8.88 5.06
CA THR A 147 11.72 7.86 5.10
C THR A 147 11.25 6.66 5.92
N ALA A 148 11.77 5.48 5.60
CA ALA A 148 11.53 4.26 6.36
C ALA A 148 12.81 3.43 6.50
N MET A 149 12.83 2.53 7.48
CA MET A 149 13.92 1.56 7.64
C MET A 149 13.56 0.26 6.94
N VAL A 150 14.39 -0.16 6.00
CA VAL A 150 14.27 -1.45 5.28
C VAL A 150 15.63 -2.14 5.33
N ASP A 151 15.69 -3.35 5.87
CA ASP A 151 16.93 -4.13 6.02
C ASP A 151 18.09 -3.33 6.66
N GLY A 152 17.76 -2.50 7.67
CA GLY A 152 18.74 -1.67 8.39
C GLY A 152 19.23 -0.43 7.65
N ARG A 153 18.65 -0.10 6.48
CA ARG A 153 18.95 1.10 5.69
C ARG A 153 17.74 2.05 5.69
N SER A 154 18.01 3.35 5.74
CA SER A 154 16.99 4.36 5.52
C SER A 154 16.73 4.49 4.02
N VAL A 155 15.48 4.36 3.62
CA VAL A 155 15.02 4.52 2.22
C VAL A 155 14.05 5.69 2.12
N GLU A 156 14.09 6.41 1.00
CA GLU A 156 13.12 7.47 0.72
C GLU A 156 11.76 6.88 0.35
N THR A 157 10.69 7.49 0.85
CA THR A 157 9.32 7.02 0.61
C THR A 157 8.42 8.13 0.13
N ARG A 158 7.35 7.75 -0.56
CA ARG A 158 6.23 8.61 -0.94
C ARG A 158 4.94 7.92 -0.50
N THR A 159 4.10 8.65 0.24
CA THR A 159 2.83 8.14 0.76
C THR A 159 1.67 8.89 0.13
N ILE A 160 0.67 8.15 -0.34
CA ILE A 160 -0.60 8.67 -0.87
C ILE A 160 -1.71 8.22 0.07
N ARG A 161 -2.64 9.12 0.39
CA ARG A 161 -3.85 8.85 1.17
C ARG A 161 -5.09 9.08 0.33
N MET A 162 -6.07 8.21 0.45
CA MET A 162 -7.34 8.28 -0.29
C MET A 162 -8.49 7.94 0.65
N HIS A 163 -9.63 8.62 0.49
CA HIS A 163 -10.83 8.42 1.29
C HIS A 163 -12.03 8.13 0.37
N PRO A 164 -12.23 6.86 -0.04
CA PRO A 164 -13.22 6.49 -1.07
C PRO A 164 -14.65 6.88 -0.76
N PHE A 165 -14.99 7.06 0.52
CA PHE A 165 -16.34 7.33 0.99
C PHE A 165 -16.51 8.70 1.66
N ALA A 166 -15.53 9.63 1.54
CA ALA A 166 -15.60 10.95 2.19
C ALA A 166 -16.90 11.69 1.87
N ASP A 167 -17.31 11.69 0.60
CA ASP A 167 -18.52 12.37 0.11
C ASP A 167 -19.66 11.39 -0.24
N ASP A 168 -19.63 10.16 0.32
CA ASP A 168 -20.63 9.15 0.01
C ASP A 168 -21.93 9.40 0.78
N PRO A 169 -23.10 9.47 0.11
CA PRO A 169 -24.38 9.71 0.77
C PRO A 169 -24.82 8.57 1.72
N ASN A 170 -24.22 7.39 1.62
CA ASN A 170 -24.50 6.24 2.49
C ASN A 170 -23.45 6.05 3.59
N ARG A 171 -22.51 6.98 3.76
CA ARG A 171 -21.38 6.92 4.69
C ARG A 171 -21.79 6.45 6.10
N ASP A 172 -22.85 7.05 6.67
CA ASP A 172 -23.32 6.75 8.03
C ASP A 172 -23.87 5.32 8.19
N ARG A 173 -24.17 4.62 7.10
CA ARG A 173 -24.72 3.25 7.08
C ARG A 173 -23.63 2.18 6.95
N MET A 174 -22.36 2.57 6.85
CA MET A 174 -21.25 1.68 6.53
C MET A 174 -20.54 1.15 7.78
N GLN A 175 -21.15 1.22 8.97
CA GLN A 175 -20.64 0.64 10.22
C GLN A 175 -19.18 1.00 10.51
N GLY A 176 -18.81 2.28 10.34
CA GLY A 176 -17.46 2.81 10.50
C GLY A 176 -16.59 2.80 9.23
N PHE A 177 -16.94 2.00 8.20
CA PHE A 177 -16.22 2.03 6.92
C PHE A 177 -16.47 3.31 6.09
N GLY A 178 -17.43 4.14 6.47
CA GLY A 178 -17.60 5.47 5.86
C GLY A 178 -16.37 6.37 6.01
N ASP A 179 -15.53 6.10 7.01
CA ASP A 179 -14.26 6.79 7.27
C ASP A 179 -13.05 6.00 6.74
N LEU A 180 -13.25 5.06 5.81
CA LEU A 180 -12.16 4.26 5.26
C LEU A 180 -11.08 5.15 4.64
N GLU A 181 -9.87 5.07 5.19
CA GLU A 181 -8.64 5.57 4.59
C GLU A 181 -7.89 4.43 3.89
N LEU A 182 -7.46 4.67 2.68
CA LEU A 182 -6.51 3.83 1.95
C LEU A 182 -5.19 4.57 1.87
N ARG A 183 -4.11 3.95 2.34
CA ARG A 183 -2.77 4.53 2.37
C ARG A 183 -1.81 3.64 1.62
N VAL A 184 -1.09 4.20 0.65
CA VAL A 184 -0.08 3.50 -0.14
C VAL A 184 1.25 4.19 0.04
N THR A 185 2.23 3.46 0.56
CA THR A 185 3.62 3.92 0.68
C THR A 185 4.49 3.18 -0.30
N VAL A 186 5.19 3.94 -1.15
CA VAL A 186 6.06 3.43 -2.21
C VAL A 186 7.49 3.91 -2.05
N SER A 187 8.45 3.15 -2.61
CA SER A 187 9.87 3.52 -2.65
C SER A 187 10.55 2.94 -3.89
N GLU A 188 11.42 3.72 -4.54
CA GLU A 188 12.32 3.25 -5.60
C GLU A 188 13.33 2.20 -5.11
N GLU A 189 13.62 2.23 -3.80
CA GLU A 189 14.64 1.39 -3.17
C GLU A 189 14.09 0.07 -2.62
N VAL A 190 12.75 -0.11 -2.66
CA VAL A 190 12.08 -1.34 -2.22
C VAL A 190 11.80 -2.24 -3.42
N PRO A 191 12.23 -3.51 -3.40
CA PRO A 191 11.89 -4.46 -4.44
C PRO A 191 10.37 -4.53 -4.67
N GLY A 192 9.94 -4.36 -5.91
CA GLY A 192 8.53 -4.41 -6.27
C GLY A 192 7.73 -3.17 -5.94
N TRP A 193 8.38 -2.04 -5.56
CA TRP A 193 7.78 -0.71 -5.44
C TRP A 193 7.01 -0.45 -4.14
N TYR A 194 6.11 -1.34 -3.70
CA TYR A 194 5.29 -1.09 -2.51
C TYR A 194 6.04 -1.44 -1.24
N LEU A 195 6.19 -0.45 -0.34
CA LEU A 195 6.65 -0.68 1.03
C LEU A 195 5.49 -1.13 1.91
N SER A 196 4.34 -0.43 1.84
CA SER A 196 3.13 -0.83 2.55
C SER A 196 1.86 -0.34 1.87
N LEU A 197 0.80 -1.11 2.04
CA LEU A 197 -0.57 -0.84 1.62
C LEU A 197 -1.44 -1.01 2.88
N VAL A 198 -2.12 0.05 3.31
CA VAL A 198 -2.90 0.05 4.56
C VAL A 198 -4.32 0.52 4.26
N ALA A 199 -5.30 -0.15 4.83
CA ALA A 199 -6.69 0.28 4.87
C ALA A 199 -7.16 0.33 6.32
N GLU A 200 -7.69 1.46 6.74
CA GLU A 200 -8.17 1.67 8.10
C GLU A 200 -9.56 2.29 8.07
N ALA A 201 -10.46 1.77 8.92
CA ALA A 201 -11.75 2.37 9.18
C ALA A 201 -11.86 2.76 10.65
N ASP A 202 -12.37 3.97 10.90
CA ASP A 202 -12.44 4.59 12.23
C ASP A 202 -11.05 4.61 12.92
N GLY A 203 -10.03 5.11 12.19
CA GLY A 203 -8.65 5.18 12.68
C GLY A 203 -8.04 3.81 13.08
N GLY A 204 -8.55 2.72 12.50
CA GLY A 204 -8.14 1.35 12.82
C GLY A 204 -8.94 0.69 13.95
N ALA A 205 -9.84 1.43 14.61
CA ALA A 205 -10.64 0.89 15.71
C ALA A 205 -11.69 -0.15 15.24
N VAL A 206 -12.24 0.04 14.04
CA VAL A 206 -13.22 -0.88 13.44
C VAL A 206 -12.57 -1.92 12.57
N TYR A 207 -11.68 -1.48 11.68
CA TYR A 207 -11.00 -2.33 10.72
C TYR A 207 -9.61 -1.79 10.41
N ARG A 208 -8.65 -2.68 10.32
CA ARG A 208 -7.32 -2.41 9.77
C ARG A 208 -6.85 -3.61 8.96
N SER A 209 -6.41 -3.37 7.76
CA SER A 209 -5.68 -4.34 6.93
C SER A 209 -4.38 -3.71 6.47
N GLU A 210 -3.27 -4.36 6.73
CA GLU A 210 -1.95 -3.94 6.28
C GLU A 210 -1.32 -5.03 5.45
N LEU A 211 -0.73 -4.66 4.33
CA LEU A 211 0.12 -5.49 3.51
C LEU A 211 1.48 -4.78 3.40
N ALA A 212 2.47 -5.24 4.15
CA ALA A 212 3.80 -4.64 4.25
C ALA A 212 4.86 -5.53 3.59
N PHE A 213 5.78 -4.92 2.82
CA PHE A 213 6.97 -5.61 2.31
C PHE A 213 7.73 -6.23 3.50
N ASP A 214 8.00 -7.52 3.40
CA ASP A 214 8.72 -8.26 4.43
C ASP A 214 10.15 -8.55 3.96
N ARG A 215 10.29 -9.18 2.80
CA ARG A 215 11.60 -9.53 2.24
C ARG A 215 11.55 -9.96 0.78
N LEU A 216 12.72 -10.00 0.19
CA LEU A 216 12.99 -10.67 -1.08
C LEU A 216 13.76 -11.97 -0.78
N ASP A 217 13.11 -13.12 -0.97
CA ASP A 217 13.77 -14.43 -0.86
C ASP A 217 14.50 -14.72 -2.18
N PRO A 218 15.84 -14.81 -2.19
CA PRO A 218 16.58 -15.23 -3.38
C PRO A 218 16.37 -16.74 -3.61
N SER A 219 16.20 -17.16 -4.83
CA SER A 219 16.14 -18.57 -5.30
C SER A 219 15.31 -19.54 -4.45
N GLN A 220 14.16 -19.95 -4.97
CA GLN A 220 13.41 -21.09 -4.44
C GLN A 220 13.63 -22.32 -5.28
#